data_834031cc2292ff515be8863bf41574df
#
_entry.id   834031cc2292ff515be8863bf41574df
#
_cell.length_a   1.000
_cell.length_b   1.000
_cell.length_c   1.000
_cell.angle_alpha   90.00
_cell.angle_beta   90.00
_cell.angle_gamma   90.00
#
_symmetry.space_group_name_H-M   'P 1'
#
loop_
_entity.id
_entity.type
_entity.pdbx_description
1 polymer ?
#
loop_
_entity_poly.entity_id
_entity_poly.type
_entity_poly.pdbx_seq_one_letter_code
_entity_poly.pdbx_strand_id
1 'polypeptide(L)'
;MCSFIFLISKNKIDKKTFLKANSGIKSRGPDITNSFFVEEKKLNLAMIHNLLDISGYAVKQPLYDKKSSKLLLFNGEIYEPTKDDTPDSLLLFQQFYNNNLNSFLKNSQGEFAISAIDLRKKTIDLFVDLIGTKPLSYSIQDGKIGLSTYDCALEHLGFQSIIKVSPNKKVQIKFADLNKPELRCEDLYSLSLKQSNDTFDDWNNSFLNSVRKRASFFNTKFFVPLSSGYDSGAICAALNYMKIPYTTVTIGDSENLEILQKRIQINKNGSCLEHIQLDSCSWKDYVRTSKLINNDIGSIRYLHHEDGKAESEPRQLHDDPGSIGMYLICKEMRSRDFNAVLSGTGADEIFSDYGYGGTKYYPHSEFGGLF
;
A
#
# COMPACT_ATOMS: atom_id res chain seq x y z
N MET A 1 -1.48 6.56 -3.27
CA MET A 1 -1.85 5.13 -3.39
C MET A 1 -3.19 5.03 -4.08
N CYS A 2 -3.27 4.19 -5.09
CA CYS A 2 -4.51 3.94 -5.83
C CYS A 2 -5.55 3.20 -5.00
N SER A 3 -6.76 3.07 -5.52
CA SER A 3 -7.77 2.17 -5.00
C SER A 3 -8.63 1.60 -6.13
N PHE A 4 -9.20 0.42 -5.91
CA PHE A 4 -10.09 -0.18 -6.89
C PHE A 4 -11.18 -1.04 -6.26
N ILE A 5 -12.24 -1.22 -7.02
CA ILE A 5 -13.33 -2.17 -6.77
C ILE A 5 -13.56 -2.98 -8.03
N PHE A 6 -13.78 -4.27 -7.88
CA PHE A 6 -14.27 -5.16 -8.92
C PHE A 6 -15.42 -6.00 -8.40
N LEU A 7 -16.43 -6.18 -9.23
CA LEU A 7 -17.58 -7.04 -8.94
C LEU A 7 -17.92 -7.88 -10.16
N ILE A 8 -18.06 -9.18 -9.97
CA ILE A 8 -18.61 -10.11 -10.94
C ILE A 8 -19.85 -10.75 -10.37
N SER A 9 -20.93 -10.84 -11.18
CA SER A 9 -22.23 -11.34 -10.74
C SER A 9 -22.98 -12.05 -11.84
N LYS A 10 -23.77 -13.06 -11.50
CA LYS A 10 -24.79 -13.65 -12.41
C LYS A 10 -25.95 -12.68 -12.64
N ASN A 11 -26.28 -11.88 -11.63
CA ASN A 11 -27.38 -10.94 -11.67
C ASN A 11 -26.90 -9.57 -12.18
N LYS A 12 -27.82 -8.78 -12.67
CA LYS A 12 -27.56 -7.39 -13.07
C LYS A 12 -27.00 -6.59 -11.89
N ILE A 13 -25.93 -5.84 -12.15
CA ILE A 13 -25.28 -4.99 -11.15
C ILE A 13 -25.98 -3.63 -11.15
N ASP A 14 -26.44 -3.19 -9.99
CA ASP A 14 -26.96 -1.82 -9.83
C ASP A 14 -25.78 -0.83 -9.87
N LYS A 15 -25.74 -0.08 -10.97
CA LYS A 15 -24.67 0.89 -11.24
C LYS A 15 -24.61 1.99 -10.17
N LYS A 16 -25.79 2.43 -9.67
CA LYS A 16 -25.85 3.50 -8.66
C LYS A 16 -25.22 3.06 -7.34
N THR A 17 -25.59 1.89 -6.87
CA THR A 17 -24.99 1.29 -5.64
C THR A 17 -23.51 1.04 -5.82
N PHE A 18 -23.08 0.52 -6.98
CA PHE A 18 -21.66 0.26 -7.26
C PHE A 18 -20.82 1.56 -7.28
N LEU A 19 -21.33 2.61 -7.93
CA LEU A 19 -20.67 3.92 -7.94
C LEU A 19 -20.65 4.57 -6.55
N LYS A 20 -21.70 4.37 -5.73
CA LYS A 20 -21.75 4.85 -4.36
C LYS A 20 -20.72 4.15 -3.47
N ALA A 21 -20.47 2.86 -3.67
CA ALA A 21 -19.43 2.11 -2.92
C ALA A 21 -18.03 2.68 -3.12
N ASN A 22 -17.78 3.36 -4.26
CA ASN A 22 -16.50 4.02 -4.51
C ASN A 22 -16.28 5.29 -3.67
N SER A 23 -17.33 5.91 -3.12
CA SER A 23 -17.19 7.18 -2.40
C SER A 23 -16.24 7.10 -1.20
N GLY A 24 -16.22 5.97 -0.49
CA GLY A 24 -15.35 5.74 0.68
C GLY A 24 -13.88 5.49 0.36
N ILE A 25 -13.54 5.23 -0.91
CA ILE A 25 -12.15 4.92 -1.31
C ILE A 25 -11.60 5.83 -2.42
N LYS A 26 -12.43 6.73 -2.95
CA LYS A 26 -12.07 7.59 -4.08
C LYS A 26 -10.91 8.53 -3.76
N SER A 27 -10.85 9.05 -2.55
CA SER A 27 -9.79 9.95 -2.08
C SER A 27 -8.38 9.33 -2.12
N ARG A 28 -8.29 8.01 -2.18
CA ARG A 28 -7.00 7.29 -2.28
C ARG A 28 -6.32 7.45 -3.65
N GLY A 29 -7.08 7.78 -4.69
CA GLY A 29 -6.58 8.05 -6.02
C GLY A 29 -7.32 9.23 -6.64
N PRO A 30 -6.96 10.46 -6.24
CA PRO A 30 -7.73 11.65 -6.59
C PRO A 30 -7.56 12.12 -8.04
N ASP A 31 -6.51 11.65 -8.74
CA ASP A 31 -6.13 12.22 -10.02
C ASP A 31 -7.04 11.74 -11.16
N ILE A 32 -7.31 10.44 -11.24
CA ILE A 32 -8.19 9.89 -12.29
C ILE A 32 -9.08 8.80 -11.72
N THR A 33 -10.40 8.95 -11.85
CA THR A 33 -11.34 7.85 -11.61
C THR A 33 -11.83 7.31 -12.95
N ASN A 34 -11.70 6.01 -13.18
CA ASN A 34 -12.20 5.33 -14.36
C ASN A 34 -13.10 4.16 -13.96
N SER A 35 -14.25 4.04 -14.61
CA SER A 35 -15.22 2.98 -14.36
C SER A 35 -15.58 2.23 -15.64
N PHE A 36 -15.81 0.94 -15.50
CA PHE A 36 -16.11 0.07 -16.61
C PHE A 36 -17.23 -0.91 -16.22
N PHE A 37 -18.20 -1.09 -17.11
CA PHE A 37 -19.33 -2.00 -16.92
C PHE A 37 -19.49 -2.86 -18.16
N VAL A 38 -19.61 -4.17 -17.96
CA VAL A 38 -19.87 -5.15 -19.02
C VAL A 38 -21.11 -5.93 -18.63
N GLU A 39 -22.09 -5.96 -19.50
CA GLU A 39 -23.31 -6.75 -19.35
C GLU A 39 -23.31 -7.82 -20.44
N GLU A 40 -23.13 -9.08 -20.04
CA GLU A 40 -23.21 -10.23 -20.91
C GLU A 40 -24.37 -11.14 -20.48
N LYS A 41 -24.87 -12.00 -21.39
CA LYS A 41 -26.04 -12.86 -21.14
C LYS A 41 -25.96 -13.73 -19.87
N LYS A 42 -24.74 -14.02 -19.38
CA LYS A 42 -24.52 -14.91 -18.25
C LYS A 42 -23.64 -14.34 -17.15
N LEU A 43 -23.08 -13.15 -17.35
CA LEU A 43 -22.06 -12.61 -16.47
C LEU A 43 -22.03 -11.10 -16.57
N ASN A 44 -22.18 -10.42 -15.45
CA ASN A 44 -22.08 -8.99 -15.36
C ASN A 44 -20.82 -8.60 -14.58
N LEU A 45 -20.11 -7.62 -15.08
CA LEU A 45 -18.87 -7.09 -14.51
C LEU A 45 -19.03 -5.60 -14.24
N ALA A 46 -18.54 -5.16 -13.10
CA ALA A 46 -18.36 -3.75 -12.79
C ALA A 46 -17.01 -3.54 -12.14
N MET A 47 -16.33 -2.48 -12.52
CA MET A 47 -15.03 -2.13 -11.97
C MET A 47 -14.80 -0.64 -11.95
N ILE A 48 -14.11 -0.18 -10.93
CA ILE A 48 -13.65 1.20 -10.77
C ILE A 48 -12.21 1.15 -10.33
N HIS A 49 -11.41 2.05 -10.88
CA HIS A 49 -10.06 2.33 -10.40
C HIS A 49 -9.90 3.83 -10.18
N ASN A 50 -9.34 4.19 -9.03
CA ASN A 50 -8.96 5.55 -8.68
C ASN A 50 -7.43 5.62 -8.68
N LEU A 51 -6.87 6.42 -9.57
CA LEU A 51 -5.44 6.57 -9.77
C LEU A 51 -4.89 7.72 -8.92
N LEU A 52 -3.79 7.46 -8.23
CA LEU A 52 -2.84 8.45 -7.77
C LEU A 52 -1.57 8.33 -8.63
N ASP A 53 -1.29 9.34 -9.42
CA ASP A 53 -0.10 9.37 -10.27
C ASP A 53 1.08 9.98 -9.51
N ILE A 54 2.03 9.15 -9.09
CA ILE A 54 3.28 9.57 -8.44
C ILE A 54 4.51 9.32 -9.30
N SER A 55 4.38 8.53 -10.36
CA SER A 55 5.47 8.23 -11.31
C SER A 55 5.55 9.20 -12.48
N GLY A 56 4.49 10.01 -12.72
CA GLY A 56 4.42 10.96 -13.84
C GLY A 56 3.90 10.35 -15.15
N TYR A 57 3.45 9.09 -15.13
CA TYR A 57 2.90 8.37 -16.28
C TYR A 57 1.49 7.87 -15.95
N ALA A 58 0.50 8.74 -16.09
CA ALA A 58 -0.89 8.45 -15.74
C ALA A 58 -1.52 7.37 -16.65
N VAL A 59 -1.44 6.12 -16.25
CA VAL A 59 -2.06 4.99 -16.95
C VAL A 59 -3.44 4.73 -16.38
N LYS A 60 -4.48 4.92 -17.20
CA LYS A 60 -5.86 4.61 -16.80
C LYS A 60 -6.06 3.12 -16.62
N GLN A 61 -6.52 2.72 -15.45
CA GLN A 61 -6.94 1.36 -15.15
C GLN A 61 -8.48 1.33 -14.96
N PRO A 62 -9.14 0.17 -15.08
CA PRO A 62 -8.61 -1.18 -15.34
C PRO A 62 -7.94 -1.32 -16.70
N LEU A 63 -6.85 -2.09 -16.76
CA LEU A 63 -6.27 -2.50 -18.04
C LEU A 63 -7.05 -3.71 -18.56
N TYR A 64 -7.68 -3.58 -19.72
CA TYR A 64 -8.52 -4.62 -20.29
C TYR A 64 -8.25 -4.86 -21.77
N ASP A 65 -7.82 -6.07 -22.12
CA ASP A 65 -7.75 -6.52 -23.48
C ASP A 65 -8.94 -7.43 -23.83
N LYS A 66 -9.84 -6.91 -24.65
CA LYS A 66 -11.03 -7.63 -25.11
C LYS A 66 -10.70 -8.88 -25.90
N LYS A 67 -9.58 -8.90 -26.66
CA LYS A 67 -9.21 -10.05 -27.51
C LYS A 67 -8.80 -11.24 -26.66
N SER A 68 -7.98 -11.05 -25.65
CA SER A 68 -7.57 -12.12 -24.72
C SER A 68 -8.57 -12.32 -23.58
N SER A 69 -9.48 -11.37 -23.35
CA SER A 69 -10.39 -11.32 -22.20
C SER A 69 -9.65 -11.29 -20.85
N LYS A 70 -8.48 -10.64 -20.83
CA LYS A 70 -7.66 -10.43 -19.65
C LYS A 70 -7.83 -9.01 -19.12
N LEU A 71 -7.88 -8.90 -17.79
CA LEU A 71 -8.10 -7.65 -17.10
C LEU A 71 -7.18 -7.58 -15.87
N LEU A 72 -6.56 -6.42 -15.65
CA LEU A 72 -5.69 -6.16 -14.50
C LEU A 72 -6.14 -4.91 -13.76
N LEU A 73 -6.14 -5.03 -12.44
CA LEU A 73 -6.27 -3.93 -11.48
C LEU A 73 -5.04 -3.96 -10.56
N PHE A 74 -4.42 -2.81 -10.38
CA PHE A 74 -3.18 -2.68 -9.64
C PHE A 74 -3.20 -1.45 -8.74
N ASN A 75 -2.80 -1.64 -7.49
CA ASN A 75 -2.51 -0.58 -6.52
C ASN A 75 -1.13 -0.85 -5.96
N GLY A 76 -0.19 0.02 -6.22
CA GLY A 76 1.19 -0.13 -5.74
C GLY A 76 2.22 0.40 -6.70
N GLU A 77 3.47 -0.03 -6.48
CA GLU A 77 4.65 0.34 -7.26
C GLU A 77 5.54 -0.89 -7.42
N ILE A 78 6.04 -1.11 -8.64
CA ILE A 78 7.05 -2.14 -8.94
C ILE A 78 8.37 -1.42 -9.26
N TYR A 79 9.36 -1.61 -8.41
CA TYR A 79 10.65 -0.92 -8.48
C TYR A 79 11.66 -1.58 -9.43
N GLU A 80 11.18 -2.23 -10.48
CA GLU A 80 12.07 -2.83 -11.49
C GLU A 80 12.39 -1.82 -12.60
N PRO A 81 13.66 -1.70 -13.01
CA PRO A 81 14.03 -0.84 -14.11
C PRO A 81 13.38 -1.33 -15.41
N THR A 82 12.72 -0.46 -16.11
CA THR A 82 12.20 -0.73 -17.45
C THR A 82 13.13 -0.15 -18.50
N LYS A 83 13.31 -0.84 -19.63
CA LYS A 83 14.23 -0.38 -20.69
C LYS A 83 13.80 0.92 -21.36
N ASP A 84 12.48 1.20 -21.36
CA ASP A 84 11.87 2.29 -22.13
C ASP A 84 10.93 3.14 -21.28
N ASP A 85 11.21 3.32 -19.99
CA ASP A 85 10.36 4.05 -19.04
C ASP A 85 8.89 3.58 -19.06
N THR A 86 8.68 2.30 -19.37
CA THR A 86 7.34 1.71 -19.41
C THR A 86 6.73 1.76 -18.02
N PRO A 87 5.53 2.34 -17.84
CA PRO A 87 4.83 2.32 -16.58
C PRO A 87 4.65 0.91 -16.03
N ASP A 88 4.83 0.75 -14.73
CA ASP A 88 4.79 -0.55 -14.04
C ASP A 88 3.47 -1.29 -14.24
N SER A 89 2.34 -0.59 -14.28
CA SER A 89 1.03 -1.18 -14.57
C SER A 89 0.95 -1.81 -15.96
N LEU A 90 1.56 -1.19 -16.98
CA LEU A 90 1.65 -1.75 -18.34
C LEU A 90 2.61 -2.93 -18.37
N LEU A 91 3.74 -2.85 -17.67
CA LEU A 91 4.67 -3.96 -17.52
C LEU A 91 3.98 -5.17 -16.90
N LEU A 92 3.26 -4.98 -15.79
CA LEU A 92 2.48 -6.05 -15.14
C LEU A 92 1.43 -6.65 -16.07
N PHE A 93 0.72 -5.81 -16.84
CA PHE A 93 -0.27 -6.29 -17.78
C PHE A 93 0.37 -7.10 -18.91
N GLN A 94 1.53 -6.70 -19.40
CA GLN A 94 2.31 -7.46 -20.39
C GLN A 94 2.76 -8.81 -19.84
N GLN A 95 3.26 -8.86 -18.59
CA GLN A 95 3.61 -10.12 -17.93
C GLN A 95 2.39 -11.03 -17.75
N PHE A 96 1.25 -10.46 -17.40
CA PHE A 96 -0.01 -11.21 -17.30
C PHE A 96 -0.47 -11.71 -18.67
N TYR A 97 -0.39 -10.88 -19.71
CA TYR A 97 -0.74 -11.26 -21.08
C TYR A 97 0.06 -12.48 -21.52
N ASN A 98 1.35 -12.51 -21.23
CA ASN A 98 2.28 -13.58 -21.56
C ASN A 98 2.22 -14.79 -20.60
N ASN A 99 1.29 -14.83 -19.65
CA ASN A 99 1.17 -15.84 -18.59
C ASN A 99 2.44 -16.01 -17.72
N ASN A 100 3.21 -14.95 -17.56
CA ASN A 100 4.46 -14.90 -16.80
C ASN A 100 4.36 -14.10 -15.49
N LEU A 101 3.19 -13.56 -15.15
CA LEU A 101 3.01 -12.63 -14.02
C LEU A 101 3.52 -13.22 -12.69
N ASN A 102 3.18 -14.47 -12.39
CA ASN A 102 3.60 -15.13 -11.15
C ASN A 102 5.13 -15.25 -11.03
N SER A 103 5.80 -15.67 -12.10
CA SER A 103 7.26 -15.77 -12.14
C SER A 103 7.92 -14.40 -12.08
N PHE A 104 7.36 -13.40 -12.74
CA PHE A 104 7.83 -12.03 -12.69
C PHE A 104 7.77 -11.47 -11.28
N LEU A 105 6.61 -11.57 -10.60
CA LEU A 105 6.43 -11.04 -9.24
C LEU A 105 7.36 -11.71 -8.23
N LYS A 106 7.63 -13.00 -8.34
CA LYS A 106 8.58 -13.72 -7.47
C LYS A 106 10.01 -13.18 -7.54
N ASN A 107 10.37 -12.50 -8.61
CA ASN A 107 11.70 -11.95 -8.82
C ASN A 107 11.72 -10.42 -8.79
N SER A 108 10.57 -9.78 -8.53
CA SER A 108 10.44 -8.33 -8.54
C SER A 108 10.40 -7.77 -7.13
N GLN A 109 10.89 -6.54 -6.99
CA GLN A 109 10.73 -5.74 -5.77
C GLN A 109 9.60 -4.74 -5.97
N GLY A 110 8.69 -4.66 -5.00
CA GLY A 110 7.56 -3.76 -5.08
C GLY A 110 6.71 -3.76 -3.83
N GLU A 111 5.75 -2.85 -3.83
CA GLU A 111 4.70 -2.70 -2.83
C GLU A 111 3.38 -2.77 -3.58
N PHE A 112 2.62 -3.85 -3.44
CA PHE A 112 1.52 -4.05 -4.36
C PHE A 112 0.34 -4.86 -3.83
N ALA A 113 -0.82 -4.52 -4.37
CA ALA A 113 -2.02 -5.34 -4.41
C ALA A 113 -2.47 -5.46 -5.87
N ILE A 114 -2.54 -6.68 -6.40
CA ILE A 114 -2.84 -6.94 -7.81
C ILE A 114 -4.03 -7.89 -7.91
N SER A 115 -4.96 -7.57 -8.81
CA SER A 115 -6.03 -8.48 -9.25
C SER A 115 -5.89 -8.72 -10.74
N ALA A 116 -5.53 -9.95 -11.12
CA ALA A 116 -5.38 -10.40 -12.50
C ALA A 116 -6.53 -11.36 -12.85
N ILE A 117 -7.39 -10.96 -13.78
CA ILE A 117 -8.62 -11.66 -14.10
C ILE A 117 -8.57 -12.17 -15.54
N ASP A 118 -8.69 -13.48 -15.72
CA ASP A 118 -8.80 -14.12 -17.03
C ASP A 118 -10.23 -14.68 -17.20
N LEU A 119 -11.05 -13.97 -17.95
CA LEU A 119 -12.46 -14.32 -18.15
C LEU A 119 -12.64 -15.58 -19.01
N ARG A 120 -11.68 -15.92 -19.87
CA ARG A 120 -11.72 -17.17 -20.65
C ARG A 120 -11.44 -18.39 -19.79
N LYS A 121 -10.39 -18.28 -18.94
CA LYS A 121 -10.03 -19.33 -17.99
C LYS A 121 -10.96 -19.35 -16.78
N LYS A 122 -11.77 -18.31 -16.61
CA LYS A 122 -12.61 -18.07 -15.43
C LYS A 122 -11.80 -18.11 -14.13
N THR A 123 -10.70 -17.38 -14.10
CA THR A 123 -9.81 -17.29 -12.94
C THR A 123 -9.59 -15.84 -12.53
N ILE A 124 -9.46 -15.64 -11.23
CA ILE A 124 -8.98 -14.43 -10.62
C ILE A 124 -7.75 -14.80 -9.80
N ASP A 125 -6.62 -14.20 -10.09
CA ASP A 125 -5.42 -14.30 -9.28
C ASP A 125 -5.21 -12.99 -8.52
N LEU A 126 -5.17 -13.08 -7.19
CA LEU A 126 -4.93 -11.97 -6.26
C LEU A 126 -3.52 -12.11 -5.71
N PHE A 127 -2.75 -11.02 -5.73
CA PHE A 127 -1.39 -11.01 -5.21
C PHE A 127 -1.23 -9.84 -4.25
N VAL A 128 -0.60 -10.12 -3.10
CA VAL A 128 -0.19 -9.12 -2.13
C VAL A 128 1.30 -9.30 -1.85
N ASP A 129 2.01 -8.19 -1.77
CA ASP A 129 3.46 -8.18 -1.53
C ASP A 129 3.86 -8.84 -0.21
N LEU A 130 5.18 -9.00 -0.02
CA LEU A 130 5.78 -9.76 1.07
C LEU A 130 5.27 -9.36 2.46
N ILE A 131 5.05 -8.09 2.70
CA ILE A 131 4.66 -7.55 4.02
C ILE A 131 3.25 -6.94 4.03
N GLY A 132 2.52 -7.03 2.90
CA GLY A 132 1.14 -6.55 2.82
C GLY A 132 1.00 -5.03 2.85
N THR A 133 1.93 -4.31 2.22
CA THR A 133 1.94 -2.84 2.22
C THR A 133 0.71 -2.22 1.58
N LYS A 134 0.11 -2.93 0.62
CA LYS A 134 -1.13 -2.51 -0.04
C LYS A 134 -2.25 -3.50 0.29
N PRO A 135 -3.34 -3.03 0.90
CA PRO A 135 -4.44 -3.91 1.27
C PRO A 135 -5.20 -4.41 0.06
N LEU A 136 -5.69 -5.65 0.14
CA LEU A 136 -6.57 -6.28 -0.82
C LEU A 136 -7.51 -7.24 -0.10
N SER A 137 -8.80 -7.12 -0.38
CA SER A 137 -9.82 -7.99 0.18
C SER A 137 -10.73 -8.54 -0.90
N TYR A 138 -11.30 -9.70 -0.62
CA TYR A 138 -12.30 -10.33 -1.47
C TYR A 138 -13.47 -10.87 -0.66
N SER A 139 -14.59 -11.03 -1.33
CA SER A 139 -15.75 -11.72 -0.78
C SER A 139 -16.46 -12.52 -1.87
N ILE A 140 -17.00 -13.66 -1.47
CA ILE A 140 -17.76 -14.57 -2.32
C ILE A 140 -19.11 -14.81 -1.64
N GLN A 141 -20.17 -14.34 -2.24
CA GLN A 141 -21.50 -14.41 -1.65
C GLN A 141 -22.59 -14.38 -2.72
N ASP A 142 -23.61 -15.23 -2.63
CA ASP A 142 -24.82 -15.20 -3.46
C ASP A 142 -24.56 -15.14 -4.98
N GLY A 143 -23.60 -15.93 -5.47
CA GLY A 143 -23.24 -15.93 -6.89
C GLY A 143 -22.55 -14.67 -7.36
N LYS A 144 -21.91 -13.96 -6.44
CA LYS A 144 -21.10 -12.77 -6.69
C LYS A 144 -19.70 -12.96 -6.12
N ILE A 145 -18.70 -12.34 -6.78
CA ILE A 145 -17.36 -12.19 -6.24
C ILE A 145 -17.03 -10.70 -6.28
N GLY A 146 -16.74 -10.14 -5.12
CA GLY A 146 -16.29 -8.76 -4.94
C GLY A 146 -14.81 -8.72 -4.58
N LEU A 147 -14.07 -7.76 -5.11
CA LEU A 147 -12.69 -7.44 -4.76
C LEU A 147 -12.60 -5.96 -4.48
N SER A 148 -11.83 -5.58 -3.48
CA SER A 148 -11.52 -4.17 -3.23
C SER A 148 -10.22 -4.01 -2.47
N THR A 149 -9.57 -2.88 -2.66
CA THR A 149 -8.44 -2.46 -1.83
C THR A 149 -8.83 -2.15 -0.39
N TYR A 150 -10.10 -1.81 -0.13
CA TYR A 150 -10.61 -1.51 1.21
C TYR A 150 -11.96 -2.15 1.45
N ASP A 151 -12.13 -2.72 2.64
CA ASP A 151 -13.30 -3.50 3.05
C ASP A 151 -14.61 -2.71 2.98
N CYS A 152 -14.56 -1.42 3.35
CA CYS A 152 -15.73 -0.54 3.35
C CYS A 152 -16.46 -0.48 2.01
N ALA A 153 -15.75 -0.63 0.90
CA ALA A 153 -16.38 -0.66 -0.41
C ALA A 153 -17.18 -1.95 -0.66
N LEU A 154 -16.69 -3.09 -0.17
CA LEU A 154 -17.42 -4.37 -0.22
C LEU A 154 -18.60 -4.38 0.75
N GLU A 155 -18.46 -3.79 1.93
CA GLU A 155 -19.56 -3.59 2.89
C GLU A 155 -20.70 -2.78 2.26
N HIS A 156 -20.39 -1.69 1.56
CA HIS A 156 -21.37 -0.88 0.82
C HIS A 156 -22.06 -1.64 -0.31
N LEU A 157 -21.42 -2.67 -0.86
CA LEU A 157 -22.01 -3.58 -1.86
C LEU A 157 -22.84 -4.70 -1.24
N GLY A 158 -22.95 -4.74 0.10
CA GLY A 158 -23.75 -5.70 0.85
C GLY A 158 -23.06 -7.04 1.14
N PHE A 159 -21.73 -7.11 0.98
CA PHE A 159 -20.97 -8.28 1.40
C PHE A 159 -20.80 -8.30 2.91
N GLN A 160 -21.04 -9.45 3.55
CA GLN A 160 -20.95 -9.63 5.00
C GLN A 160 -19.66 -10.36 5.42
N SER A 161 -19.20 -11.29 4.58
CA SER A 161 -17.98 -12.06 4.85
C SER A 161 -16.86 -11.57 3.94
N ILE A 162 -16.02 -10.68 4.45
CA ILE A 162 -14.92 -10.09 3.72
C ILE A 162 -13.62 -10.71 4.23
N ILE A 163 -12.81 -11.21 3.31
CA ILE A 163 -11.54 -11.89 3.61
C ILE A 163 -10.40 -11.03 3.09
N LYS A 164 -9.49 -10.62 3.97
CA LYS A 164 -8.25 -9.98 3.59
C LYS A 164 -7.29 -10.99 2.98
N VAL A 165 -6.66 -10.63 1.87
CA VAL A 165 -5.53 -11.39 1.34
C VAL A 165 -4.33 -11.12 2.25
N SER A 166 -3.82 -12.17 2.89
CA SER A 166 -2.68 -12.06 3.81
C SER A 166 -1.40 -11.64 3.07
N PRO A 167 -0.43 -11.01 3.78
CA PRO A 167 0.89 -10.75 3.26
C PRO A 167 1.53 -11.99 2.63
N ASN A 168 2.37 -11.78 1.63
CA ASN A 168 3.10 -12.86 0.94
C ASN A 168 2.20 -13.93 0.29
N LYS A 169 0.95 -13.61 -0.02
CA LYS A 169 0.02 -14.62 -0.60
C LYS A 169 -0.37 -14.31 -2.03
N LYS A 170 -0.49 -15.40 -2.77
CA LYS A 170 -1.29 -15.47 -3.98
C LYS A 170 -2.55 -16.28 -3.69
N VAL A 171 -3.71 -15.70 -3.93
CA VAL A 171 -5.00 -16.38 -3.87
C VAL A 171 -5.55 -16.52 -5.28
N GLN A 172 -5.78 -17.75 -5.72
CA GLN A 172 -6.45 -18.02 -6.99
C GLN A 172 -7.90 -18.42 -6.73
N ILE A 173 -8.83 -17.74 -7.40
CA ILE A 173 -10.26 -18.03 -7.38
C ILE A 173 -10.65 -18.53 -8.77
N LYS A 174 -11.06 -19.81 -8.89
CA LYS A 174 -11.65 -20.34 -10.11
C LYS A 174 -13.17 -20.26 -10.01
N PHE A 175 -13.79 -19.53 -10.90
CA PHE A 175 -15.23 -19.23 -10.87
C PHE A 175 -15.99 -19.86 -12.06
N ALA A 176 -15.70 -21.11 -12.37
CA ALA A 176 -16.51 -21.86 -13.35
C ALA A 176 -17.99 -21.83 -12.97
N ASP A 177 -18.27 -21.96 -11.68
CA ASP A 177 -19.56 -21.64 -11.05
C ASP A 177 -19.35 -20.59 -9.94
N LEU A 178 -19.99 -19.43 -10.08
CA LEU A 178 -19.92 -18.34 -9.09
C LEU A 178 -20.53 -18.70 -7.73
N ASN A 179 -21.37 -19.73 -7.64
CA ASN A 179 -21.93 -20.18 -6.37
C ASN A 179 -20.97 -21.10 -5.60
N LYS A 180 -20.03 -21.75 -6.31
CA LYS A 180 -19.07 -22.69 -5.73
C LYS A 180 -17.70 -22.51 -6.36
N PRO A 181 -17.04 -21.36 -6.20
CA PRO A 181 -15.70 -21.16 -6.72
C PRO A 181 -14.68 -22.01 -5.94
N GLU A 182 -13.67 -22.47 -6.66
CA GLU A 182 -12.53 -23.14 -6.05
C GLU A 182 -11.49 -22.12 -5.62
N LEU A 183 -10.97 -22.24 -4.41
CA LEU A 183 -9.94 -21.37 -3.86
C LEU A 183 -8.64 -22.16 -3.71
N ARG A 184 -7.52 -21.52 -4.12
CA ARG A 184 -6.16 -21.99 -3.85
C ARG A 184 -5.36 -20.84 -3.30
N CYS A 185 -4.59 -21.09 -2.24
CA CYS A 185 -3.71 -20.11 -1.64
C CYS A 185 -2.29 -20.68 -1.61
N GLU A 186 -1.33 -19.88 -2.05
CA GLU A 186 0.10 -20.23 -2.04
C GLU A 186 0.94 -19.02 -1.63
N ASP A 187 2.14 -19.28 -1.13
CA ASP A 187 3.11 -18.23 -0.84
C ASP A 187 3.69 -17.67 -2.13
N LEU A 188 3.77 -16.35 -2.21
CA LEU A 188 4.37 -15.69 -3.36
C LEU A 188 5.90 -15.81 -3.30
N TYR A 189 6.50 -15.58 -2.13
CA TYR A 189 7.93 -15.68 -1.89
C TYR A 189 8.23 -16.79 -0.89
N SER A 190 9.36 -17.47 -1.09
CA SER A 190 9.90 -18.41 -0.12
C SER A 190 11.03 -17.74 0.65
N LEU A 191 10.87 -17.62 1.95
CA LEU A 191 11.84 -17.01 2.85
C LEU A 191 12.58 -18.08 3.63
N SER A 192 13.91 -17.94 3.72
CA SER A 192 14.73 -18.74 4.64
C SER A 192 14.96 -17.95 5.92
N LEU A 193 14.54 -18.50 7.03
CA LEU A 193 14.83 -17.93 8.37
C LEU A 193 16.19 -18.35 8.90
N LYS A 194 16.93 -19.17 8.12
CA LYS A 194 18.28 -19.59 8.51
C LYS A 194 19.25 -18.43 8.28
N GLN A 195 19.85 -17.95 9.35
CA GLN A 195 20.92 -16.97 9.26
C GLN A 195 22.14 -17.62 8.59
N SER A 196 22.63 -16.99 7.53
CA SER A 196 23.74 -17.46 6.72
C SER A 196 24.89 -16.47 6.61
N ASN A 197 24.68 -15.23 7.05
CA ASN A 197 25.63 -14.14 6.92
C ASN A 197 26.27 -13.80 8.27
N ASP A 198 27.59 -13.60 8.26
CA ASP A 198 28.38 -13.26 9.45
C ASP A 198 28.64 -11.75 9.54
N THR A 199 28.25 -10.97 8.53
CA THR A 199 28.43 -9.52 8.45
C THR A 199 27.11 -8.82 8.12
N PHE A 200 27.06 -7.51 8.36
CA PHE A 200 25.95 -6.66 7.98
C PHE A 200 26.05 -6.12 6.54
N ASP A 201 27.04 -6.52 5.77
CA ASP A 201 27.31 -5.93 4.44
C ASP A 201 26.15 -6.15 3.47
N ASP A 202 25.62 -7.36 3.41
CA ASP A 202 24.49 -7.69 2.55
C ASP A 202 23.22 -6.93 2.97
N TRP A 203 23.00 -6.79 4.28
CA TRP A 203 21.91 -6.01 4.83
C TRP A 203 22.05 -4.53 4.47
N ASN A 204 23.22 -3.94 4.71
CA ASN A 204 23.51 -2.54 4.38
C ASN A 204 23.34 -2.26 2.88
N ASN A 205 23.88 -3.14 2.03
CA ASN A 205 23.77 -3.03 0.57
C ASN A 205 22.30 -3.13 0.12
N SER A 206 21.53 -4.05 0.70
CA SER A 206 20.11 -4.23 0.42
C SER A 206 19.30 -3.00 0.85
N PHE A 207 19.59 -2.44 2.03
CA PHE A 207 18.95 -1.23 2.52
C PHE A 207 19.25 -0.03 1.62
N LEU A 208 20.52 0.21 1.30
CA LEU A 208 20.94 1.30 0.38
C LEU A 208 20.29 1.16 -1.00
N ASN A 209 20.25 -0.05 -1.55
CA ASN A 209 19.59 -0.32 -2.83
C ASN A 209 18.08 -0.08 -2.75
N SER A 210 17.45 -0.46 -1.66
CA SER A 210 16.01 -0.23 -1.43
C SER A 210 15.67 1.25 -1.38
N VAL A 211 16.45 2.04 -0.63
CA VAL A 211 16.29 3.51 -0.57
C VAL A 211 16.54 4.14 -1.94
N ARG A 212 17.63 3.72 -2.64
CA ARG A 212 17.97 4.22 -3.97
C ARG A 212 16.84 3.96 -4.98
N LYS A 213 16.34 2.72 -5.06
CA LYS A 213 15.25 2.35 -5.97
C LYS A 213 14.03 3.23 -5.76
N ARG A 214 13.61 3.42 -4.51
CA ARG A 214 12.46 4.27 -4.18
C ARG A 214 12.69 5.73 -4.52
N ALA A 215 13.84 6.27 -4.13
CA ALA A 215 14.17 7.67 -4.41
C ALA A 215 14.30 7.98 -5.90
N SER A 216 14.76 7.01 -6.71
CA SER A 216 14.92 7.16 -8.16
C SER A 216 13.63 6.87 -8.94
N PHE A 217 12.68 6.17 -8.33
CA PHE A 217 11.44 5.80 -8.97
C PHE A 217 10.50 6.99 -9.20
N PHE A 218 10.54 7.95 -8.27
CA PHE A 218 9.66 9.10 -8.33
C PHE A 218 10.19 10.16 -9.29
N ASN A 219 9.45 10.44 -10.34
CA ASN A 219 9.70 11.56 -11.25
C ASN A 219 9.18 12.89 -10.65
N THR A 220 9.13 12.97 -9.31
CA THR A 220 8.57 14.08 -8.55
C THR A 220 9.39 14.33 -7.30
N LYS A 221 9.15 15.48 -6.65
CA LYS A 221 9.76 15.80 -5.38
C LYS A 221 9.25 14.86 -4.28
N PHE A 222 10.17 14.33 -3.49
CA PHE A 222 9.84 13.56 -2.28
C PHE A 222 10.44 14.21 -1.03
N PHE A 223 9.91 13.85 0.12
CA PHE A 223 10.39 14.30 1.41
C PHE A 223 10.54 13.14 2.40
N VAL A 224 11.29 13.38 3.48
CA VAL A 224 11.46 12.45 4.59
C VAL A 224 10.91 13.10 5.87
N PRO A 225 9.89 12.52 6.51
CA PRO A 225 9.51 12.91 7.86
C PRO A 225 10.67 12.61 8.81
N LEU A 226 11.32 13.64 9.34
CA LEU A 226 12.46 13.51 10.24
C LEU A 226 12.03 13.58 11.70
N SER A 227 12.40 12.59 12.46
CA SER A 227 12.22 12.52 13.91
C SER A 227 13.56 12.35 14.63
N SER A 228 13.52 12.32 15.94
CA SER A 228 14.67 11.87 16.75
C SER A 228 14.85 10.34 16.77
N GLY A 229 13.91 9.57 16.18
CA GLY A 229 13.94 8.11 16.05
C GLY A 229 14.98 7.58 15.05
N TYR A 230 15.40 6.34 15.20
CA TYR A 230 16.45 5.73 14.36
C TYR A 230 16.04 5.59 12.89
N ASP A 231 14.80 5.22 12.60
CA ASP A 231 14.34 4.82 11.25
C ASP A 231 14.42 5.97 10.26
N SER A 232 13.88 7.14 10.63
CA SER A 232 13.98 8.34 9.80
C SER A 232 15.43 8.81 9.66
N GLY A 233 16.23 8.65 10.72
CA GLY A 233 17.65 8.93 10.71
C GLY A 233 18.43 8.04 9.74
N ALA A 234 18.11 6.74 9.70
CA ALA A 234 18.75 5.78 8.79
C ALA A 234 18.47 6.10 7.31
N ILE A 235 17.21 6.48 6.99
CA ILE A 235 16.85 6.92 5.62
C ILE A 235 17.66 8.15 5.22
N CYS A 236 17.73 9.18 6.09
CA CYS A 236 18.51 10.38 5.82
C CYS A 236 20.01 10.05 5.66
N ALA A 237 20.57 9.18 6.51
CA ALA A 237 21.96 8.73 6.40
C ALA A 237 22.24 8.04 5.05
N ALA A 238 21.33 7.16 4.61
CA ALA A 238 21.43 6.49 3.33
C ALA A 238 21.40 7.47 2.15
N LEU A 239 20.48 8.44 2.17
CA LEU A 239 20.36 9.46 1.14
C LEU A 239 21.60 10.35 1.08
N ASN A 240 22.15 10.77 2.25
CA ASN A 240 23.38 11.53 2.34
C ASN A 240 24.59 10.73 1.80
N TYR A 241 24.71 9.45 2.19
CA TYR A 241 25.77 8.56 1.71
C TYR A 241 25.76 8.43 0.18
N MET A 242 24.56 8.30 -0.39
CA MET A 242 24.39 8.17 -1.84
C MET A 242 24.37 9.50 -2.59
N LYS A 243 24.45 10.63 -1.88
CA LYS A 243 24.36 12.00 -2.43
C LYS A 243 23.06 12.25 -3.21
N ILE A 244 21.96 11.68 -2.76
CA ILE A 244 20.63 11.88 -3.35
C ILE A 244 19.99 13.09 -2.67
N PRO A 245 19.57 14.12 -3.42
CA PRO A 245 18.93 15.30 -2.85
C PRO A 245 17.54 14.97 -2.29
N TYR A 246 17.21 15.56 -1.14
CA TYR A 246 15.91 15.36 -0.47
C TYR A 246 15.56 16.56 0.42
N THR A 247 14.30 16.60 0.89
CA THR A 247 13.82 17.58 1.87
C THR A 247 13.36 16.84 3.12
N THR A 248 13.59 17.41 4.30
CA THR A 248 13.08 16.87 5.55
C THR A 248 11.98 17.74 6.12
N VAL A 249 11.06 17.14 6.86
CA VAL A 249 10.00 17.83 7.57
C VAL A 249 9.80 17.22 8.96
N THR A 250 9.62 18.08 9.96
CA THR A 250 9.28 17.69 11.34
C THR A 250 8.03 18.45 11.77
N ILE A 251 7.17 17.83 12.56
CA ILE A 251 5.98 18.46 13.14
C ILE A 251 6.07 18.45 14.66
N GLY A 252 5.73 19.61 15.27
CA GLY A 252 5.68 19.72 16.71
C GLY A 252 7.04 19.82 17.40
N ASP A 253 7.01 19.69 18.71
CA ASP A 253 8.14 19.89 19.64
C ASP A 253 8.31 18.72 20.63
N SER A 254 7.59 17.61 20.41
CA SER A 254 7.65 16.40 21.25
C SER A 254 8.91 15.56 21.05
N GLU A 255 9.74 15.93 20.08
CA GLU A 255 10.99 15.25 19.74
C GLU A 255 12.11 15.51 20.76
N ASN A 256 13.10 14.63 20.83
CA ASN A 256 14.36 14.96 21.49
C ASN A 256 15.09 16.04 20.68
N LEU A 257 14.98 17.29 21.13
CA LEU A 257 15.47 18.46 20.39
C LEU A 257 16.98 18.43 20.16
N GLU A 258 17.76 17.90 21.10
CA GLU A 258 19.22 17.80 20.96
C GLU A 258 19.58 16.84 19.81
N ILE A 259 18.97 15.67 19.79
CA ILE A 259 19.18 14.67 18.71
C ILE A 259 18.69 15.22 17.38
N LEU A 260 17.50 15.81 17.36
CA LEU A 260 16.91 16.36 16.14
C LEU A 260 17.80 17.46 15.54
N GLN A 261 18.27 18.40 16.35
CA GLN A 261 19.15 19.48 15.89
C GLN A 261 20.46 18.96 15.31
N LYS A 262 21.09 17.97 15.98
CA LYS A 262 22.29 17.31 15.45
C LYS A 262 22.02 16.66 14.08
N ARG A 263 20.89 15.97 13.92
CA ARG A 263 20.50 15.36 12.63
C ARG A 263 20.26 16.41 11.55
N ILE A 264 19.54 17.48 11.87
CA ILE A 264 19.31 18.59 10.93
C ILE A 264 20.64 19.16 10.45
N GLN A 265 21.58 19.38 11.37
CA GLN A 265 22.91 19.90 11.01
C GLN A 265 23.69 18.94 10.13
N ILE A 266 23.69 17.64 10.45
CA ILE A 266 24.34 16.60 9.62
C ILE A 266 23.70 16.55 8.23
N ASN A 267 22.39 16.59 8.16
CA ASN A 267 21.65 16.51 6.91
C ASN A 267 21.90 17.73 6.01
N LYS A 268 21.96 18.94 6.58
CA LYS A 268 22.31 20.17 5.84
C LYS A 268 23.73 20.15 5.28
N ASN A 269 24.66 19.51 5.97
CA ASN A 269 26.03 19.31 5.48
C ASN A 269 26.14 18.15 4.46
N GLY A 270 25.07 17.36 4.30
CA GLY A 270 24.95 16.28 3.35
C GLY A 270 24.18 16.67 2.09
N SER A 271 23.14 15.90 1.77
CA SER A 271 22.32 16.08 0.56
C SER A 271 20.94 16.67 0.82
N CYS A 272 20.63 17.05 2.06
CA CYS A 272 19.35 17.66 2.41
C CYS A 272 19.30 19.11 1.90
N LEU A 273 18.35 19.37 1.01
CA LEU A 273 18.15 20.68 0.41
C LEU A 273 17.54 21.68 1.40
N GLU A 274 16.58 21.20 2.19
CA GLU A 274 15.82 22.03 3.12
C GLU A 274 15.30 21.17 4.29
N HIS A 275 15.22 21.78 5.47
CA HIS A 275 14.47 21.25 6.60
C HIS A 275 13.30 22.19 6.93
N ILE A 276 12.08 21.63 6.94
CA ILE A 276 10.84 22.35 7.22
C ILE A 276 10.36 21.96 8.61
N GLN A 277 10.22 22.96 9.49
CA GLN A 277 9.60 22.78 10.80
C GLN A 277 8.14 23.21 10.72
N LEU A 278 7.22 22.32 11.10
CA LEU A 278 5.80 22.61 11.24
C LEU A 278 5.46 22.82 12.72
N ASP A 279 4.51 23.70 12.98
CA ASP A 279 4.04 23.97 14.33
C ASP A 279 3.39 22.74 14.97
N SER A 280 3.39 22.71 16.30
CA SER A 280 2.70 21.69 17.07
C SER A 280 1.20 21.68 16.78
N CYS A 281 0.63 20.49 16.69
CA CYS A 281 -0.79 20.32 16.45
C CYS A 281 -1.61 20.71 17.69
N SER A 282 -2.41 21.77 17.59
CA SER A 282 -3.35 22.11 18.65
C SER A 282 -4.46 21.06 18.78
N TRP A 283 -5.11 20.97 19.96
CA TRP A 283 -6.26 20.08 20.13
C TRP A 283 -7.39 20.34 19.13
N LYS A 284 -7.59 21.59 18.73
CA LYS A 284 -8.58 21.95 17.71
C LYS A 284 -8.20 21.38 16.34
N ASP A 285 -6.91 21.47 16.00
CA ASP A 285 -6.39 20.92 14.75
C ASP A 285 -6.45 19.39 14.76
N TYR A 286 -6.16 18.77 15.89
CA TYR A 286 -6.31 17.34 16.08
C TYR A 286 -7.74 16.88 15.78
N VAL A 287 -8.74 17.44 16.47
CA VAL A 287 -10.17 17.09 16.28
C VAL A 287 -10.64 17.38 14.86
N ARG A 288 -10.21 18.50 14.28
CA ARG A 288 -10.55 18.85 12.90
C ARG A 288 -9.95 17.85 11.91
N THR A 289 -8.69 17.49 12.11
CA THR A 289 -7.97 16.56 11.22
C THR A 289 -8.52 15.15 11.34
N SER A 290 -8.82 14.67 12.54
CA SER A 290 -9.51 13.40 12.77
C SER A 290 -10.80 13.31 11.95
N LYS A 291 -11.63 14.36 11.97
CA LYS A 291 -12.85 14.42 11.16
C LYS A 291 -12.57 14.41 9.64
N LEU A 292 -11.52 15.13 9.21
CA LEU A 292 -11.14 15.13 7.79
C LEU A 292 -10.66 13.75 7.35
N ILE A 293 -9.82 13.09 8.14
CA ILE A 293 -9.35 11.73 7.84
C ILE A 293 -10.55 10.77 7.71
N ASN A 294 -11.49 10.85 8.65
CA ASN A 294 -12.69 10.01 8.58
C ASN A 294 -13.53 10.26 7.32
N ASN A 295 -13.65 11.52 6.91
CA ASN A 295 -14.41 11.89 5.72
C ASN A 295 -13.68 11.53 4.41
N ASP A 296 -12.36 11.76 4.36
CA ASP A 296 -11.56 11.64 3.14
C ASP A 296 -11.09 10.19 2.88
N ILE A 297 -10.83 9.44 3.94
CA ILE A 297 -10.25 8.09 3.86
C ILE A 297 -11.28 7.02 4.21
N GLY A 298 -12.38 7.40 4.85
CA GLY A 298 -13.38 6.49 5.39
C GLY A 298 -12.92 5.76 6.64
N SER A 299 -13.75 4.85 7.14
CA SER A 299 -13.40 4.04 8.32
C SER A 299 -12.41 2.95 7.95
N ILE A 300 -11.14 3.26 8.00
CA ILE A 300 -10.10 2.25 7.97
C ILE A 300 -9.87 1.78 9.39
N ARG A 301 -10.17 0.50 9.62
CA ARG A 301 -9.96 -0.17 10.91
C ARG A 301 -8.65 -0.94 10.87
N TYR A 302 -7.92 -0.91 11.96
CA TYR A 302 -6.77 -1.78 12.18
C TYR A 302 -6.86 -2.44 13.54
N LEU A 303 -6.31 -3.64 13.65
CA LEU A 303 -6.24 -4.35 14.92
C LEU A 303 -5.17 -3.68 15.77
N HIS A 304 -5.52 -3.33 17.00
CA HIS A 304 -4.58 -2.89 18.02
C HIS A 304 -4.55 -3.94 19.12
N HIS A 305 -3.35 -4.42 19.46
CA HIS A 305 -3.14 -5.35 20.55
C HIS A 305 -2.70 -4.56 21.77
N GLU A 306 -3.53 -4.46 22.79
CA GLU A 306 -3.11 -3.98 24.10
C GLU A 306 -2.77 -5.18 24.98
N ASP A 307 -1.63 -5.12 25.67
CA ASP A 307 -1.15 -6.09 26.67
C ASP A 307 -1.09 -7.56 26.21
N GLY A 308 -0.74 -7.82 24.96
CA GLY A 308 -0.58 -9.19 24.45
C GLY A 308 -1.86 -10.01 24.41
N LYS A 309 -3.03 -9.40 24.58
CA LYS A 309 -4.33 -10.02 24.40
C LYS A 309 -4.87 -9.64 23.02
N ALA A 310 -5.18 -10.65 22.24
CA ALA A 310 -5.97 -10.47 21.01
C ALA A 310 -7.36 -10.07 21.44
N GLU A 311 -7.61 -8.77 21.60
CA GLU A 311 -8.90 -8.14 21.55
C GLU A 311 -8.89 -6.78 22.23
N SER A 312 -8.85 -5.80 21.41
CA SER A 312 -9.52 -4.56 21.65
C SER A 312 -10.40 -4.28 20.43
N GLU A 313 -11.41 -3.47 20.59
CA GLU A 313 -12.18 -3.00 19.44
C GLU A 313 -11.23 -2.40 18.41
N PRO A 314 -11.43 -2.68 17.10
CA PRO A 314 -10.56 -2.18 16.07
C PRO A 314 -10.46 -0.67 16.16
N ARG A 315 -9.28 -0.12 16.35
CA ARG A 315 -9.06 1.33 16.29
C ARG A 315 -9.23 1.82 14.85
N GLN A 316 -9.68 3.03 14.73
CA GLN A 316 -9.82 3.66 13.43
C GLN A 316 -8.63 4.59 13.18
N LEU A 317 -8.22 4.72 11.93
CA LEU A 317 -7.07 5.53 11.53
C LEU A 317 -7.18 6.99 12.02
N HIS A 318 -8.40 7.53 12.09
CA HIS A 318 -8.63 8.89 12.55
C HIS A 318 -8.51 9.08 14.08
N ASP A 319 -8.37 8.01 14.85
CA ASP A 319 -8.15 8.05 16.30
C ASP A 319 -6.66 7.94 16.67
N ASP A 320 -5.79 7.65 15.68
CA ASP A 320 -4.36 7.48 15.90
C ASP A 320 -3.58 8.79 15.74
N PRO A 321 -2.88 9.25 16.82
CA PRO A 321 -2.09 10.49 16.77
C PRO A 321 -1.00 10.48 15.69
N GLY A 322 -0.35 9.34 15.46
CA GLY A 322 0.68 9.20 14.43
C GLY A 322 0.11 9.40 13.03
N SER A 323 -1.04 8.83 12.75
CA SER A 323 -1.78 9.00 11.49
C SER A 323 -2.23 10.45 11.28
N ILE A 324 -2.66 11.12 12.35
CA ILE A 324 -3.05 12.54 12.29
C ILE A 324 -1.84 13.42 11.98
N GLY A 325 -0.73 13.21 12.66
CA GLY A 325 0.53 13.93 12.40
C GLY A 325 1.00 13.72 10.95
N MET A 326 1.00 12.49 10.48
CA MET A 326 1.38 12.17 9.10
C MET A 326 0.43 12.80 8.07
N TYR A 327 -0.87 12.82 8.33
CA TYR A 327 -1.84 13.50 7.46
C TYR A 327 -1.52 15.01 7.33
N LEU A 328 -1.23 15.68 8.44
CA LEU A 328 -0.87 17.11 8.46
C LEU A 328 0.41 17.37 7.68
N ILE A 329 1.45 16.56 7.90
CA ILE A 329 2.70 16.62 7.15
C ILE A 329 2.44 16.45 5.66
N CYS A 330 1.76 15.38 5.26
CA CYS A 330 1.49 15.09 3.84
C CYS A 330 0.66 16.19 3.18
N LYS A 331 -0.32 16.75 3.90
CA LYS A 331 -1.16 17.85 3.40
C LYS A 331 -0.33 19.12 3.15
N GLU A 332 0.52 19.50 4.10
CA GLU A 332 1.41 20.66 3.96
C GLU A 332 2.42 20.44 2.82
N MET A 333 3.04 19.27 2.77
CA MET A 333 4.03 18.97 1.73
C MET A 333 3.39 18.88 0.33
N ARG A 334 2.15 18.41 0.24
CA ARG A 334 1.40 18.43 -1.03
C ARG A 334 1.16 19.86 -1.53
N SER A 335 0.91 20.82 -0.64
CA SER A 335 0.75 22.24 -1.01
C SER A 335 2.04 22.86 -1.55
N ARG A 336 3.19 22.22 -1.34
CA ARG A 336 4.53 22.61 -1.82
C ARG A 336 5.02 21.75 -2.99
N ASP A 337 4.09 21.05 -3.69
CA ASP A 337 4.37 20.17 -4.83
C ASP A 337 5.22 18.92 -4.51
N PHE A 338 5.20 18.44 -3.27
CA PHE A 338 5.74 17.13 -2.93
C PHE A 338 4.65 16.05 -3.09
N ASN A 339 4.95 15.02 -3.86
CA ASN A 339 3.98 13.97 -4.19
C ASN A 339 4.33 12.61 -3.60
N ALA A 340 5.52 12.47 -3.04
CA ALA A 340 5.98 11.22 -2.46
C ALA A 340 6.63 11.44 -1.09
N VAL A 341 6.57 10.43 -0.25
CA VAL A 341 7.19 10.37 1.07
C VAL A 341 8.04 9.11 1.20
N LEU A 342 9.26 9.27 1.69
CA LEU A 342 10.06 8.16 2.20
C LEU A 342 9.97 8.13 3.71
N SER A 343 9.21 7.17 4.24
CA SER A 343 8.95 7.02 5.66
C SER A 343 9.76 5.85 6.24
N GLY A 344 10.21 5.98 7.49
CA GLY A 344 10.77 4.88 8.28
C GLY A 344 9.72 3.94 8.87
N THR A 345 8.43 4.26 8.73
CA THR A 345 7.32 3.42 9.21
C THR A 345 7.41 2.01 8.63
N GLY A 346 7.24 1.01 9.46
CA GLY A 346 7.34 -0.41 9.10
C GLY A 346 8.62 -1.09 9.60
N ALA A 347 9.64 -0.34 9.99
CA ALA A 347 10.91 -0.93 10.46
C ALA A 347 10.70 -1.65 11.79
N ASP A 348 10.12 -1.00 12.78
CA ASP A 348 9.85 -1.62 14.08
C ASP A 348 8.82 -2.75 13.96
N GLU A 349 7.81 -2.59 13.13
CA GLU A 349 6.76 -3.57 12.91
C GLU A 349 7.27 -4.87 12.27
N ILE A 350 8.36 -4.80 11.51
CA ILE A 350 8.95 -5.95 10.82
C ILE A 350 10.12 -6.55 11.61
N PHE A 351 11.06 -5.72 12.05
CA PHE A 351 12.34 -6.17 12.63
C PHE A 351 12.39 -6.14 14.15
N SER A 352 11.54 -5.34 14.76
CA SER A 352 11.45 -5.16 16.20
C SER A 352 10.00 -5.31 16.64
N ASP A 353 9.70 -4.90 17.82
CA ASP A 353 8.36 -4.51 18.24
C ASP A 353 8.45 -3.39 19.28
N TYR A 354 7.36 -2.69 19.48
CA TYR A 354 7.29 -1.64 20.51
C TYR A 354 7.18 -2.22 21.92
N GLY A 355 7.50 -3.51 22.10
CA GLY A 355 7.27 -4.25 23.33
C GLY A 355 8.19 -3.80 24.46
N TYR A 356 7.63 -3.64 25.65
CA TYR A 356 8.33 -3.44 26.90
C TYR A 356 8.74 -4.79 27.49
N GLY A 357 9.99 -4.91 27.93
CA GLY A 357 10.45 -6.08 28.69
C GLY A 357 10.53 -7.38 27.89
N GLY A 358 10.69 -7.32 26.59
CA GLY A 358 10.82 -8.52 25.73
C GLY A 358 9.50 -9.18 25.37
N THR A 359 8.37 -8.55 25.68
CA THR A 359 7.05 -9.04 25.27
C THR A 359 6.67 -8.39 23.94
N LYS A 360 6.44 -9.20 22.91
CA LYS A 360 5.98 -8.70 21.61
C LYS A 360 4.56 -8.20 21.68
N TYR A 361 4.34 -6.94 21.26
CA TYR A 361 3.02 -6.37 21.15
C TYR A 361 2.30 -6.79 19.86
N TYR A 362 3.07 -7.09 18.80
CA TYR A 362 2.53 -7.44 17.49
C TYR A 362 2.90 -8.86 17.10
N PRO A 363 2.04 -9.87 17.42
CA PRO A 363 2.33 -11.26 17.08
C PRO A 363 2.28 -11.56 15.58
N HIS A 364 1.94 -10.57 14.75
CA HIS A 364 1.82 -10.72 13.30
C HIS A 364 3.17 -10.66 12.57
N SER A 365 4.27 -10.33 13.22
CA SER A 365 5.55 -10.60 12.58
C SER A 365 5.74 -12.11 12.58
N GLU A 366 5.38 -12.77 11.48
CA GLU A 366 5.73 -14.18 11.24
C GLU A 366 7.26 -14.39 11.24
N PHE A 367 8.02 -13.31 11.26
CA PHE A 367 9.46 -13.25 11.50
C PHE A 367 9.81 -13.31 13.00
N GLY A 368 8.85 -13.41 13.85
CA GLY A 368 8.93 -13.35 15.30
C GLY A 368 9.66 -14.48 15.99
N GLY A 369 10.68 -14.97 15.50
CA GLY A 369 11.62 -15.86 16.14
C GLY A 369 13.07 -15.48 15.85
N LEU A 370 13.28 -14.34 15.22
CA LEU A 370 14.60 -13.89 14.81
C LEU A 370 15.31 -12.99 15.82
N PHE A 371 14.59 -12.54 16.88
CA PHE A 371 15.13 -11.65 17.89
C PHE A 371 14.86 -12.14 19.29
#